data_6281cab5e60cd820a695b423810d1620
#
_entry.id   6281cab5e60cd820a695b423810d1620
#
_cell.length_a   1.000
_cell.length_b   1.000
_cell.length_c   1.000
_cell.angle_alpha   90.00
_cell.angle_beta   90.00
_cell.angle_gamma   90.00
#
_symmetry.space_group_name_H-M   'P 1'
#
loop_
_entity.id
_entity.type
_entity.pdbx_description
1 polymer ?
#
loop_
_entity_poly.entity_id
_entity_poly.type
_entity_poly.pdbx_seq_one_letter_code
_entity_poly.pdbx_strand_id
1 'polypeptide(L)'
;MIGERPSGDDKSELVSWLVNQISYHSDLYYNHATPIISDADFDLLWSELQRLDPNNPQLEKVGSDSIPGNEKVTHLFPMRSLDKATTVKEIFHFVSETTVEGRKFVCQPKLDGSALSIEYRRGRLVRAATRGNGTRGEDVTANARRISNVPESIDWKGDCHIRGEVVMPLAIFEEKYSSIAPNPRNLAAGCLRQKTRESGKAKPEDLIFLAYDVKFPDKDSKHPDSPNPPNFVFDSESIEWLSNIGIQIAGNTVVSGANSESVTDNISSITEHWTEKRNEIEWEIDGVVIKLDLLSKRETLGMTAHHPRWALAWKFPPEEANTVLMSVDWQVGRTGTITPVARVAPVTVSGVTVENVTLHNSGEVDRLKIAIGDKVKIVRRGDVIPKIVEVLGKATITDIEGRIHSDGSQYSERLPHYSKI
;
A
#
# COMPACT_ATOMS: atom_id res chain seq x y z
N MET A 1 -24.44 7.90 1.23
CA MET A 1 -23.91 9.28 1.36
C MET A 1 -23.10 9.31 2.64
N ILE A 2 -21.85 9.66 2.53
CA ILE A 2 -20.98 9.81 3.69
C ILE A 2 -21.20 11.23 4.17
N GLY A 3 -21.74 11.40 5.40
CA GLY A 3 -22.06 12.71 5.98
C GLY A 3 -20.80 13.58 6.15
N GLU A 4 -20.99 14.89 6.24
CA GLU A 4 -19.93 15.82 6.63
C GLU A 4 -19.38 15.45 8.00
N ARG A 5 -18.10 15.76 8.22
CA ARG A 5 -17.48 15.56 9.54
C ARG A 5 -18.27 16.33 10.59
N PRO A 6 -18.69 15.67 11.70
CA PRO A 6 -19.37 16.35 12.78
C PRO A 6 -18.53 17.52 13.30
N SER A 7 -19.18 18.68 13.46
CA SER A 7 -18.55 19.91 13.95
C SER A 7 -18.67 20.09 15.47
N GLY A 8 -19.34 19.16 16.15
CA GLY A 8 -19.60 19.22 17.60
C GLY A 8 -18.57 18.43 18.41
N ASP A 9 -18.55 18.69 19.73
CA ASP A 9 -17.70 17.98 20.71
C ASP A 9 -18.22 16.57 21.06
N ASP A 10 -19.25 16.07 20.34
CA ASP A 10 -19.79 14.72 20.58
C ASP A 10 -18.85 13.65 20.02
N LYS A 11 -18.08 13.06 20.94
CA LYS A 11 -17.15 11.98 20.66
C LYS A 11 -17.83 10.77 20.00
N SER A 12 -19.05 10.45 20.35
CA SER A 12 -19.78 9.28 19.84
C SER A 12 -20.18 9.46 18.37
N GLU A 13 -20.62 10.67 18.02
CA GLU A 13 -20.94 11.03 16.64
C GLU A 13 -19.70 11.03 15.76
N LEU A 14 -18.58 11.56 16.25
CA LEU A 14 -17.30 11.56 15.54
C LEU A 14 -16.77 10.15 15.33
N VAL A 15 -16.83 9.26 16.34
CA VAL A 15 -16.44 7.84 16.22
C VAL A 15 -17.29 7.14 15.17
N SER A 16 -18.62 7.35 15.18
CA SER A 16 -19.53 6.76 14.20
C SER A 16 -19.24 7.23 12.78
N TRP A 17 -18.94 8.51 12.62
CA TRP A 17 -18.54 9.08 11.34
C TRP A 17 -17.21 8.47 10.84
N LEU A 18 -16.18 8.37 11.70
CA LEU A 18 -14.89 7.76 11.35
C LEU A 18 -15.05 6.29 10.92
N VAL A 19 -15.84 5.50 11.65
CA VAL A 19 -16.15 4.11 11.29
C VAL A 19 -16.76 4.03 9.90
N ASN A 20 -17.72 4.90 9.58
CA ASN A 20 -18.36 4.94 8.26
C ASN A 20 -17.38 5.36 7.16
N GLN A 21 -16.52 6.36 7.41
CA GLN A 21 -15.48 6.79 6.47
C GLN A 21 -14.49 5.66 6.19
N ILE A 22 -13.96 5.05 7.22
CA ILE A 22 -12.99 3.94 7.10
C ILE A 22 -13.61 2.76 6.34
N SER A 23 -14.85 2.37 6.68
CA SER A 23 -15.55 1.28 5.98
C SER A 23 -15.73 1.58 4.49
N TYR A 24 -16.18 2.78 4.15
CA TYR A 24 -16.43 3.18 2.77
C TYR A 24 -15.14 3.25 1.94
N HIS A 25 -14.10 3.88 2.47
CA HIS A 25 -12.85 4.01 1.74
C HIS A 25 -12.11 2.66 1.64
N SER A 26 -12.24 1.79 2.64
CA SER A 26 -11.80 0.40 2.54
C SER A 26 -12.53 -0.34 1.42
N ASP A 27 -13.83 -0.17 1.29
CA ASP A 27 -14.62 -0.81 0.23
C ASP A 27 -14.20 -0.34 -1.16
N LEU A 28 -14.05 0.98 -1.35
CA LEU A 28 -13.56 1.54 -2.61
C LEU A 28 -12.14 1.04 -2.97
N TYR A 29 -11.28 0.95 -1.98
CA TYR A 29 -9.89 0.51 -2.17
C TYR A 29 -9.80 -0.99 -2.47
N TYR A 30 -10.42 -1.82 -1.62
CA TYR A 30 -10.26 -3.27 -1.70
C TYR A 30 -11.23 -3.94 -2.69
N ASN A 31 -12.45 -3.43 -2.85
CA ASN A 31 -13.48 -4.08 -3.68
C ASN A 31 -13.63 -3.45 -5.05
N HIS A 32 -13.45 -2.15 -5.17
CA HIS A 32 -13.68 -1.44 -6.42
C HIS A 32 -12.41 -1.01 -7.15
N ALA A 33 -11.23 -1.09 -6.48
CA ALA A 33 -9.95 -0.60 -7.00
C ALA A 33 -10.03 0.87 -7.50
N THR A 34 -10.88 1.68 -6.84
CA THR A 34 -11.11 3.09 -7.15
C THR A 34 -11.00 3.94 -5.88
N PRO A 35 -9.83 3.99 -5.24
CA PRO A 35 -9.64 4.83 -4.06
C PRO A 35 -9.86 6.30 -4.43
N ILE A 36 -10.56 7.01 -3.57
CA ILE A 36 -10.85 8.44 -3.72
C ILE A 36 -10.16 9.30 -2.66
N ILE A 37 -9.47 8.66 -1.71
CA ILE A 37 -8.57 9.30 -0.75
C ILE A 37 -7.19 8.64 -0.82
N SER A 38 -6.17 9.36 -0.36
CA SER A 38 -4.81 8.81 -0.26
C SER A 38 -4.68 7.82 0.89
N ASP A 39 -3.69 6.91 0.82
CA ASP A 39 -3.34 6.03 1.94
C ASP A 39 -3.03 6.85 3.20
N ALA A 40 -2.42 8.03 3.04
CA ALA A 40 -2.12 8.92 4.16
C ALA A 40 -3.40 9.51 4.81
N ASP A 41 -4.38 9.92 4.00
CA ASP A 41 -5.66 10.39 4.52
C ASP A 41 -6.43 9.25 5.19
N PHE A 42 -6.36 8.05 4.63
CA PHE A 42 -6.92 6.86 5.25
C PHE A 42 -6.23 6.55 6.59
N ASP A 43 -4.90 6.63 6.64
CA ASP A 43 -4.12 6.44 7.87
C ASP A 43 -4.45 7.51 8.94
N LEU A 44 -4.77 8.73 8.54
CA LEU A 44 -5.24 9.77 9.47
C LEU A 44 -6.60 9.42 10.08
N LEU A 45 -7.58 8.99 9.26
CA LEU A 45 -8.87 8.52 9.75
C LEU A 45 -8.71 7.36 10.72
N TRP A 46 -7.85 6.41 10.37
CA TRP A 46 -7.54 5.24 11.18
C TRP A 46 -6.90 5.63 12.52
N SER A 47 -5.87 6.48 12.48
CA SER A 47 -5.16 6.94 13.68
C SER A 47 -6.06 7.75 14.61
N GLU A 48 -6.97 8.55 14.05
CA GLU A 48 -7.94 9.31 14.82
C GLU A 48 -8.96 8.39 15.50
N LEU A 49 -9.47 7.38 14.79
CA LEU A 49 -10.36 6.38 15.40
C LEU A 49 -9.65 5.60 16.51
N GLN A 50 -8.42 5.18 16.28
CA GLN A 50 -7.61 4.47 17.28
C GLN A 50 -7.37 5.31 18.55
N ARG A 51 -7.13 6.62 18.39
CA ARG A 51 -6.98 7.55 19.51
C ARG A 51 -8.28 7.77 20.30
N LEU A 52 -9.42 7.81 19.59
CA LEU A 52 -10.72 8.08 20.21
C LEU A 52 -11.37 6.82 20.83
N ASP A 53 -11.26 5.69 20.14
CA ASP A 53 -11.84 4.41 20.55
C ASP A 53 -10.89 3.25 20.20
N PRO A 54 -9.86 3.00 21.05
CA PRO A 54 -8.83 2.00 20.78
C PRO A 54 -9.35 0.57 20.62
N ASN A 55 -10.52 0.27 21.16
CA ASN A 55 -11.14 -1.08 21.09
C ASN A 55 -12.26 -1.17 20.06
N ASN A 56 -12.36 -0.21 19.14
CA ASN A 56 -13.41 -0.20 18.12
C ASN A 56 -13.28 -1.42 17.19
N PRO A 57 -14.36 -2.18 16.97
CA PRO A 57 -14.31 -3.35 16.07
C PRO A 57 -13.87 -3.03 14.63
N GLN A 58 -14.03 -1.78 14.17
CA GLN A 58 -13.57 -1.36 12.85
C GLN A 58 -12.05 -1.41 12.73
N LEU A 59 -11.32 -1.20 13.82
CA LEU A 59 -9.86 -1.29 13.86
C LEU A 59 -9.35 -2.73 13.76
N GLU A 60 -10.19 -3.73 14.02
CA GLU A 60 -9.86 -5.13 13.83
C GLU A 60 -10.01 -5.60 12.38
N LYS A 61 -10.73 -4.84 11.56
CA LYS A 61 -10.94 -5.18 10.15
C LYS A 61 -9.71 -4.79 9.32
N VAL A 62 -9.07 -5.76 8.71
CA VAL A 62 -8.00 -5.55 7.74
C VAL A 62 -8.59 -5.75 6.34
N GLY A 63 -8.80 -4.67 5.61
CA GLY A 63 -9.45 -4.70 4.31
C GLY A 63 -10.98 -4.61 4.41
N SER A 64 -11.66 -4.79 3.29
CA SER A 64 -13.12 -4.81 3.24
C SER A 64 -13.66 -6.22 3.01
N ASP A 65 -14.93 -6.42 3.31
CA ASP A 65 -15.64 -7.63 2.89
C ASP A 65 -15.67 -7.72 1.36
N SER A 66 -15.46 -8.93 0.82
CA SER A 66 -15.40 -9.18 -0.63
C SER A 66 -16.70 -8.81 -1.36
N ILE A 67 -16.59 -8.48 -2.65
CA ILE A 67 -17.72 -8.16 -3.52
C ILE A 67 -18.71 -9.34 -3.55
N PRO A 68 -20.02 -9.10 -3.46
CA PRO A 68 -21.02 -10.16 -3.58
C PRO A 68 -20.87 -10.93 -4.89
N GLY A 69 -20.72 -12.26 -4.80
CA GLY A 69 -20.69 -13.16 -5.96
C GLY A 69 -19.36 -13.86 -6.23
N ASN A 70 -18.28 -13.55 -5.50
CA ASN A 70 -17.06 -14.37 -5.48
C ASN A 70 -17.10 -15.33 -4.29
N GLU A 71 -16.59 -16.54 -4.48
CA GLU A 71 -16.48 -17.51 -3.39
C GLU A 71 -15.46 -17.02 -2.36
N LYS A 72 -15.85 -17.02 -1.08
CA LYS A 72 -14.99 -16.57 0.02
C LYS A 72 -14.18 -17.72 0.56
N VAL A 73 -12.89 -17.54 0.66
CA VAL A 73 -11.93 -18.48 1.22
C VAL A 73 -11.46 -17.99 2.58
N THR A 74 -11.53 -18.85 3.59
CA THR A 74 -10.90 -18.60 4.90
C THR A 74 -9.43 -18.99 4.82
N HIS A 75 -8.54 -18.07 5.20
CA HIS A 75 -7.10 -18.32 5.26
C HIS A 75 -6.78 -19.24 6.46
N LEU A 76 -6.08 -20.33 6.20
CA LEU A 76 -5.54 -21.17 7.29
C LEU A 76 -4.53 -20.36 8.13
N PHE A 77 -3.76 -19.53 7.48
CA PHE A 77 -2.81 -18.61 8.12
C PHE A 77 -3.22 -17.17 7.81
N PRO A 78 -3.69 -16.37 8.78
CA PRO A 78 -4.13 -14.99 8.55
C PRO A 78 -3.06 -14.11 7.89
N MET A 79 -3.47 -13.27 6.93
CA MET A 79 -2.61 -12.31 6.20
C MET A 79 -2.76 -10.92 6.84
N ARG A 80 -1.98 -10.66 7.88
CA ARG A 80 -2.11 -9.43 8.67
C ARG A 80 -1.38 -8.24 8.05
N SER A 81 -1.77 -7.04 8.45
CA SER A 81 -1.03 -5.81 8.15
C SER A 81 0.26 -5.73 8.97
N LEU A 82 1.14 -4.83 8.59
CA LEU A 82 2.36 -4.51 9.33
C LEU A 82 2.22 -3.15 10.01
N ASP A 83 2.91 -2.99 11.13
CA ASP A 83 3.11 -1.67 11.70
C ASP A 83 3.99 -0.83 10.78
N LYS A 84 3.89 0.50 10.88
CA LYS A 84 4.51 1.43 9.94
C LYS A 84 5.54 2.29 10.65
N ALA A 85 6.67 2.52 9.97
CA ALA A 85 7.68 3.49 10.38
C ALA A 85 7.99 4.44 9.21
N THR A 86 8.26 5.69 9.56
CA THR A 86 8.66 6.76 8.63
C THR A 86 9.93 7.48 9.08
N THR A 87 10.41 7.18 10.28
CA THR A 87 11.60 7.80 10.88
C THR A 87 12.60 6.75 11.36
N VAL A 88 13.89 7.06 11.27
CA VAL A 88 14.97 6.21 11.79
C VAL A 88 14.80 5.90 13.28
N LYS A 89 14.21 6.85 14.05
CA LYS A 89 13.92 6.65 15.46
C LYS A 89 12.92 5.51 15.70
N GLU A 90 11.92 5.36 14.84
CA GLU A 90 10.95 4.26 14.90
C GLU A 90 11.59 2.92 14.54
N ILE A 91 12.52 2.89 13.57
CA ILE A 91 13.34 1.69 13.30
C ILE A 91 14.16 1.32 14.53
N PHE A 92 14.87 2.28 15.15
CA PHE A 92 15.66 2.05 16.33
C PHE A 92 14.81 1.49 17.48
N HIS A 93 13.64 2.03 17.71
CA HIS A 93 12.68 1.55 18.72
C HIS A 93 12.30 0.10 18.46
N PHE A 94 11.87 -0.22 17.22
CA PHE A 94 11.53 -1.58 16.80
C PHE A 94 12.70 -2.55 16.99
N VAL A 95 13.90 -2.18 16.53
CA VAL A 95 15.10 -2.99 16.69
C VAL A 95 15.42 -3.23 18.16
N SER A 96 15.30 -2.20 19.01
CA SER A 96 15.59 -2.29 20.45
C SER A 96 14.60 -3.17 21.20
N GLU A 97 13.32 -3.12 20.86
CA GLU A 97 12.29 -3.96 21.49
C GLU A 97 12.31 -5.41 21.01
N THR A 98 12.74 -5.65 19.78
CA THR A 98 12.83 -7.00 19.21
C THR A 98 14.15 -7.67 19.46
N THR A 99 15.09 -7.01 20.14
CA THR A 99 16.46 -7.45 20.30
C THR A 99 16.57 -8.77 21.07
N VAL A 100 17.30 -9.68 20.46
CA VAL A 100 17.75 -10.95 21.02
C VAL A 100 19.21 -11.18 20.62
N GLU A 101 19.87 -12.11 21.27
CA GLU A 101 21.18 -12.58 20.81
C GLU A 101 21.14 -12.89 19.32
N GLY A 102 22.14 -12.38 18.57
CA GLY A 102 22.28 -12.60 17.14
C GLY A 102 21.56 -11.62 16.22
N ARG A 103 20.90 -10.59 16.73
CA ARG A 103 20.37 -9.37 16.04
C ARG A 103 20.39 -9.41 14.51
N LYS A 104 19.70 -10.41 13.91
CA LYS A 104 19.58 -10.51 12.46
C LYS A 104 18.18 -10.13 12.02
N PHE A 105 18.10 -9.32 10.99
CA PHE A 105 16.87 -8.91 10.35
C PHE A 105 16.91 -9.19 8.85
N VAL A 106 15.78 -9.52 8.29
CA VAL A 106 15.58 -9.63 6.84
C VAL A 106 14.87 -8.37 6.37
N CYS A 107 15.46 -7.68 5.41
CA CYS A 107 14.88 -6.56 4.71
C CYS A 107 14.42 -7.01 3.32
N GLN A 108 13.15 -6.79 2.99
CA GLN A 108 12.56 -7.10 1.69
C GLN A 108 11.93 -5.85 1.08
N PRO A 109 11.96 -5.65 -0.24
CA PRO A 109 11.20 -4.57 -0.85
C PRO A 109 9.71 -4.75 -0.52
N LYS A 110 9.08 -3.67 -0.11
CA LYS A 110 7.64 -3.63 0.11
C LYS A 110 6.96 -3.41 -1.23
N LEU A 111 6.57 -4.52 -1.85
CA LEU A 111 5.90 -4.50 -3.14
C LEU A 111 4.56 -3.78 -3.06
N ASP A 112 4.25 -2.98 -4.07
CA ASP A 112 2.98 -2.28 -4.21
C ASP A 112 2.10 -2.95 -5.26
N GLY A 113 1.34 -3.93 -4.82
CA GLY A 113 0.53 -4.81 -5.67
C GLY A 113 -0.73 -5.29 -4.98
N SER A 114 -1.08 -6.53 -5.25
CA SER A 114 -2.21 -7.24 -4.63
C SER A 114 -1.73 -8.52 -3.95
N ALA A 115 -1.88 -8.57 -2.64
CA ALA A 115 -1.43 -9.72 -1.85
C ALA A 115 -2.22 -10.98 -2.20
N LEU A 116 -1.50 -12.08 -2.41
CA LEU A 116 -2.00 -13.38 -2.79
C LEU A 116 -1.42 -14.47 -1.89
N SER A 117 -2.27 -15.41 -1.46
CA SER A 117 -1.87 -16.66 -0.84
C SER A 117 -2.18 -17.81 -1.77
N ILE A 118 -1.16 -18.61 -2.11
CA ILE A 118 -1.28 -19.78 -2.98
C ILE A 118 -1.11 -21.04 -2.13
N GLU A 119 -2.09 -21.93 -2.17
CA GLU A 119 -2.08 -23.21 -1.49
C GLU A 119 -1.61 -24.30 -2.44
N TYR A 120 -0.53 -24.98 -2.09
CA TYR A 120 -0.09 -26.21 -2.75
C TYR A 120 -0.36 -27.40 -1.83
N ARG A 121 -0.95 -28.44 -2.40
CA ARG A 121 -1.11 -29.76 -1.74
C ARG A 121 -0.35 -30.81 -2.54
N ARG A 122 0.52 -31.52 -1.84
CA ARG A 122 1.40 -32.53 -2.46
C ARG A 122 2.11 -31.98 -3.70
N GLY A 123 2.56 -30.74 -3.60
CA GLY A 123 3.25 -30.02 -4.66
C GLY A 123 2.40 -29.54 -5.82
N ARG A 124 1.05 -29.66 -5.76
CA ARG A 124 0.15 -29.15 -6.81
C ARG A 124 -0.64 -27.96 -6.31
N LEU A 125 -0.76 -26.94 -7.14
CA LEU A 125 -1.57 -25.77 -6.88
C LEU A 125 -3.06 -26.19 -6.79
N VAL A 126 -3.67 -25.98 -5.64
CA VAL A 126 -5.10 -26.30 -5.42
C VAL A 126 -5.95 -25.06 -5.27
N ARG A 127 -5.41 -23.98 -4.72
CA ARG A 127 -6.16 -22.76 -4.48
C ARG A 127 -5.26 -21.53 -4.41
N ALA A 128 -5.81 -20.39 -4.84
CA ALA A 128 -5.22 -19.09 -4.63
C ALA A 128 -6.29 -18.11 -4.17
N ALA A 129 -5.97 -17.30 -3.14
CA ALA A 129 -6.91 -16.36 -2.55
C ALA A 129 -6.27 -15.00 -2.30
N THR A 130 -7.02 -13.92 -2.55
CA THR A 130 -6.61 -12.55 -2.20
C THR A 130 -6.55 -12.40 -0.68
N ARG A 131 -5.86 -11.38 -0.18
CA ARG A 131 -5.79 -11.11 1.26
C ARG A 131 -7.18 -10.88 1.88
N GLY A 132 -8.07 -10.16 1.19
CA GLY A 132 -9.35 -9.72 1.73
C GLY A 132 -9.16 -8.94 3.04
N ASN A 133 -9.93 -9.30 4.06
CA ASN A 133 -9.82 -8.71 5.41
C ASN A 133 -8.73 -9.37 6.30
N GLY A 134 -7.83 -10.15 5.70
CA GLY A 134 -6.75 -10.85 6.40
C GLY A 134 -7.11 -12.22 6.94
N THR A 135 -8.36 -12.50 7.24
CA THR A 135 -8.88 -13.84 7.65
C THR A 135 -9.65 -14.52 6.54
N ARG A 136 -10.30 -13.76 5.67
CA ARG A 136 -11.07 -14.26 4.52
C ARG A 136 -10.77 -13.44 3.29
N GLY A 137 -10.45 -14.11 2.18
CA GLY A 137 -10.20 -13.52 0.87
C GLY A 137 -11.15 -14.04 -0.19
N GLU A 138 -10.99 -13.60 -1.42
CA GLU A 138 -11.72 -14.10 -2.58
C GLU A 138 -10.92 -15.21 -3.25
N ASP A 139 -11.58 -16.27 -3.68
CA ASP A 139 -10.97 -17.28 -4.53
C ASP A 139 -10.68 -16.69 -5.91
N VAL A 140 -9.40 -16.67 -6.28
CA VAL A 140 -8.90 -16.18 -7.56
C VAL A 140 -8.05 -17.23 -8.27
N THR A 141 -8.25 -18.50 -7.92
CA THR A 141 -7.44 -19.63 -8.42
C THR A 141 -7.37 -19.67 -9.94
N ALA A 142 -8.49 -19.43 -10.63
CA ALA A 142 -8.54 -19.46 -12.08
C ALA A 142 -7.64 -18.40 -12.74
N ASN A 143 -7.57 -17.20 -12.16
CA ASN A 143 -6.70 -16.13 -12.66
C ASN A 143 -5.24 -16.33 -12.21
N ALA A 144 -5.01 -16.79 -10.97
CA ALA A 144 -3.69 -17.08 -10.45
C ALA A 144 -2.94 -18.11 -11.29
N ARG A 145 -3.63 -19.16 -11.77
CA ARG A 145 -3.08 -20.18 -12.71
C ARG A 145 -2.62 -19.62 -14.04
N ARG A 146 -3.10 -18.44 -14.42
CA ARG A 146 -2.73 -17.75 -15.67
C ARG A 146 -1.54 -16.83 -15.52
N ILE A 147 -1.11 -16.53 -14.31
CA ILE A 147 0.11 -15.74 -14.06
C ILE A 147 1.31 -16.59 -14.48
N SER A 148 2.12 -16.07 -15.40
CA SER A 148 3.14 -16.86 -16.11
C SER A 148 4.20 -17.50 -15.20
N ASN A 149 4.52 -16.86 -14.06
CA ASN A 149 5.50 -17.35 -13.10
C ASN A 149 4.90 -18.07 -11.88
N VAL A 150 3.59 -18.39 -11.91
CA VAL A 150 2.93 -19.22 -10.88
C VAL A 150 2.92 -20.67 -11.39
N PRO A 151 3.75 -21.58 -10.88
CA PRO A 151 3.81 -22.95 -11.34
C PRO A 151 2.59 -23.76 -10.87
N GLU A 152 2.04 -24.59 -11.77
CA GLU A 152 0.98 -25.56 -11.43
C GLU A 152 1.47 -26.63 -10.44
N SER A 153 2.77 -26.89 -10.42
CA SER A 153 3.42 -27.82 -9.50
C SER A 153 4.81 -27.35 -9.11
N ILE A 154 5.17 -27.63 -7.86
CA ILE A 154 6.48 -27.34 -7.28
C ILE A 154 7.19 -28.64 -6.88
N ASP A 155 8.50 -28.60 -6.68
CA ASP A 155 9.30 -29.78 -6.34
C ASP A 155 9.10 -30.25 -4.89
N TRP A 156 8.44 -29.45 -4.05
CA TRP A 156 8.04 -29.86 -2.72
C TRP A 156 6.81 -30.76 -2.77
N LYS A 157 6.89 -32.00 -2.25
CA LYS A 157 5.79 -33.00 -2.29
C LYS A 157 4.90 -32.98 -1.04
N GLY A 158 5.10 -32.04 -0.13
CA GLY A 158 4.21 -31.76 0.99
C GLY A 158 3.21 -30.65 0.70
N ASP A 159 2.50 -30.25 1.75
CA ASP A 159 1.55 -29.14 1.71
C ASP A 159 2.22 -27.84 2.17
N CYS A 160 1.95 -26.74 1.48
CA CYS A 160 2.41 -25.41 1.89
C CYS A 160 1.47 -24.31 1.40
N HIS A 161 1.53 -23.16 2.07
CA HIS A 161 0.89 -21.92 1.68
C HIS A 161 1.98 -20.89 1.38
N ILE A 162 2.11 -20.46 0.13
CA ILE A 162 3.09 -19.46 -0.30
C ILE A 162 2.38 -18.11 -0.39
N ARG A 163 2.91 -17.12 0.31
CA ARG A 163 2.39 -15.76 0.31
C ARG A 163 3.29 -14.85 -0.48
N GLY A 164 2.70 -13.98 -1.23
CA GLY A 164 3.42 -13.04 -2.07
C GLY A 164 2.54 -11.87 -2.47
N GLU A 165 3.11 -11.05 -3.30
CA GLU A 165 2.43 -9.93 -3.93
C GLU A 165 2.35 -10.19 -5.43
N VAL A 166 1.20 -9.90 -6.02
CA VAL A 166 1.03 -9.87 -7.47
C VAL A 166 1.19 -8.45 -7.93
N VAL A 167 2.13 -8.23 -8.82
CA VAL A 167 2.48 -6.92 -9.36
C VAL A 167 2.30 -6.88 -10.87
N MET A 168 2.09 -5.70 -11.42
CA MET A 168 2.14 -5.42 -12.85
C MET A 168 3.52 -4.81 -13.15
N PRO A 169 4.35 -5.43 -14.02
CA PRO A 169 5.62 -4.83 -14.42
C PRO A 169 5.42 -3.46 -15.06
N LEU A 170 6.24 -2.49 -14.68
CA LEU A 170 6.11 -1.08 -15.11
C LEU A 170 6.21 -0.95 -16.64
N ALA A 171 7.13 -1.66 -17.27
CA ALA A 171 7.27 -1.63 -18.73
C ALA A 171 6.00 -2.12 -19.45
N ILE A 172 5.37 -3.19 -18.94
CA ILE A 172 4.12 -3.72 -19.49
C ILE A 172 2.96 -2.76 -19.23
N PHE A 173 2.92 -2.15 -18.04
CA PHE A 173 1.91 -1.15 -17.71
C PHE A 173 1.97 0.04 -18.67
N GLU A 174 3.15 0.63 -18.84
CA GLU A 174 3.36 1.78 -19.72
C GLU A 174 3.03 1.46 -21.19
N GLU A 175 3.44 0.30 -21.68
CA GLU A 175 3.19 -0.12 -23.06
C GLU A 175 1.71 -0.39 -23.35
N LYS A 176 0.99 -1.04 -22.41
CA LYS A 176 -0.33 -1.61 -22.71
C LYS A 176 -1.49 -0.95 -21.96
N TYR A 177 -1.25 -0.38 -20.78
CA TYR A 177 -2.33 -0.12 -19.82
C TYR A 177 -2.37 1.29 -19.25
N SER A 178 -1.33 2.12 -19.42
CA SER A 178 -1.25 3.48 -18.85
C SER A 178 -2.41 4.39 -19.29
N SER A 179 -2.95 4.17 -20.50
CA SER A 179 -4.09 4.93 -21.01
C SER A 179 -5.47 4.51 -20.44
N ILE A 180 -5.57 3.34 -19.81
CA ILE A 180 -6.85 2.75 -19.36
C ILE A 180 -6.94 2.48 -17.87
N ALA A 181 -5.83 2.59 -17.16
CA ALA A 181 -5.79 2.39 -15.72
C ALA A 181 -4.94 3.48 -15.04
N PRO A 182 -5.31 3.93 -13.83
CA PRO A 182 -4.62 5.01 -13.15
C PRO A 182 -3.25 4.60 -12.60
N ASN A 183 -3.05 3.31 -12.29
CA ASN A 183 -1.81 2.79 -11.72
C ASN A 183 -1.71 1.26 -11.84
N PRO A 184 -0.48 0.70 -11.79
CA PRO A 184 -0.21 -0.74 -11.91
C PRO A 184 -0.87 -1.56 -10.80
N ARG A 185 -0.85 -1.08 -9.55
CA ARG A 185 -1.41 -1.78 -8.39
C ARG A 185 -2.91 -2.04 -8.53
N ASN A 186 -3.69 -0.99 -8.83
CA ASN A 186 -5.13 -1.11 -8.99
C ASN A 186 -5.49 -2.01 -10.16
N LEU A 187 -4.70 -1.94 -11.23
CA LEU A 187 -4.87 -2.81 -12.39
C LEU A 187 -4.60 -4.27 -12.03
N ALA A 188 -3.53 -4.57 -11.31
CA ALA A 188 -3.19 -5.92 -10.85
C ALA A 188 -4.30 -6.50 -9.96
N ALA A 189 -4.78 -5.72 -8.98
CA ALA A 189 -5.86 -6.12 -8.10
C ALA A 189 -7.19 -6.37 -8.85
N GLY A 190 -7.52 -5.53 -9.81
CA GLY A 190 -8.69 -5.70 -10.68
C GLY A 190 -8.57 -6.92 -11.58
N CYS A 191 -7.39 -7.15 -12.16
CA CYS A 191 -7.10 -8.28 -13.01
C CYS A 191 -7.21 -9.62 -12.28
N LEU A 192 -6.70 -9.72 -11.06
CA LEU A 192 -6.84 -10.92 -10.23
C LEU A 192 -8.29 -11.27 -9.93
N ARG A 193 -9.15 -10.28 -9.74
CA ARG A 193 -10.57 -10.47 -9.36
C ARG A 193 -11.53 -10.54 -10.53
N GLN A 194 -11.05 -10.46 -11.78
CA GLN A 194 -11.93 -10.54 -12.95
C GLN A 194 -12.65 -11.90 -13.02
N LYS A 195 -13.95 -11.85 -13.31
CA LYS A 195 -14.81 -13.04 -13.32
C LYS A 195 -14.72 -13.86 -14.61
N THR A 196 -14.45 -13.20 -15.73
CA THR A 196 -14.31 -13.82 -17.04
C THR A 196 -13.06 -13.31 -17.74
N ARG A 197 -12.57 -14.03 -18.73
CA ARG A 197 -11.41 -13.60 -19.53
C ARG A 197 -11.61 -12.24 -20.21
N GLU A 198 -12.85 -11.89 -20.51
CA GLU A 198 -13.23 -10.69 -21.26
C GLU A 198 -13.66 -9.53 -20.35
N SER A 199 -13.89 -9.78 -19.05
CA SER A 199 -14.41 -8.77 -18.14
C SER A 199 -13.33 -7.85 -17.58
N GLY A 200 -12.05 -8.20 -17.70
CA GLY A 200 -10.94 -7.46 -17.15
C GLY A 200 -10.29 -6.48 -18.12
N LYS A 201 -9.74 -5.40 -17.59
CA LYS A 201 -8.94 -4.45 -18.37
C LYS A 201 -7.55 -4.97 -18.71
N ALA A 202 -7.01 -5.91 -17.92
CA ALA A 202 -5.68 -6.48 -18.09
C ALA A 202 -5.75 -8.01 -18.16
N LYS A 203 -4.66 -8.62 -18.64
CA LYS A 203 -4.50 -10.07 -18.73
C LYS A 203 -3.68 -10.58 -17.56
N PRO A 204 -4.12 -11.65 -16.83
CA PRO A 204 -3.32 -12.25 -15.78
C PRO A 204 -1.92 -12.70 -16.20
N GLU A 205 -1.73 -13.03 -17.48
CA GLU A 205 -0.43 -13.41 -18.06
C GLU A 205 0.59 -12.26 -18.07
N ASP A 206 0.13 -11.03 -17.95
CA ASP A 206 0.98 -9.83 -17.86
C ASP A 206 1.37 -9.50 -16.41
N LEU A 207 0.85 -10.25 -15.43
CA LEU A 207 1.17 -10.11 -14.01
C LEU A 207 2.35 -11.01 -13.62
N ILE A 208 3.01 -10.64 -12.51
CA ILE A 208 4.07 -11.41 -11.87
C ILE A 208 3.73 -11.61 -10.40
N PHE A 209 3.91 -12.83 -9.89
CA PHE A 209 3.83 -13.16 -8.48
C PHE A 209 5.22 -13.21 -7.87
N LEU A 210 5.42 -12.48 -6.76
CA LEU A 210 6.68 -12.42 -6.02
C LEU A 210 6.46 -12.86 -4.58
N ALA A 211 7.01 -14.00 -4.20
CA ALA A 211 6.84 -14.55 -2.87
C ALA A 211 7.70 -13.83 -1.82
N TYR A 212 7.15 -13.71 -0.60
CA TYR A 212 7.84 -13.12 0.54
C TYR A 212 7.71 -13.94 1.83
N ASP A 213 6.89 -15.01 1.84
CA ASP A 213 6.67 -15.85 3.04
C ASP A 213 6.11 -17.21 2.64
N VAL A 214 6.41 -18.24 3.43
CA VAL A 214 5.82 -19.58 3.32
C VAL A 214 5.37 -20.10 4.68
N LYS A 215 4.24 -20.80 4.69
CA LYS A 215 3.68 -21.47 5.87
C LYS A 215 3.37 -22.92 5.56
N PHE A 216 3.57 -23.77 6.53
CA PHE A 216 3.29 -25.19 6.42
C PHE A 216 2.17 -25.54 7.39
N PRO A 217 1.08 -26.17 6.91
CA PRO A 217 0.06 -26.72 7.78
C PRO A 217 0.61 -27.90 8.58
N ASP A 218 -0.08 -28.21 9.69
CA ASP A 218 0.20 -29.44 10.41
C ASP A 218 0.00 -30.64 9.49
N LYS A 219 0.83 -31.67 9.68
CA LYS A 219 0.79 -32.87 8.87
C LYS A 219 -0.60 -33.50 8.91
N ASP A 220 -1.22 -33.68 7.75
CA ASP A 220 -2.51 -34.36 7.66
C ASP A 220 -2.35 -35.85 8.00
N SER A 221 -3.06 -36.31 9.04
CA SER A 221 -3.10 -37.71 9.43
C SER A 221 -3.61 -38.66 8.34
N LYS A 222 -4.37 -38.14 7.36
CA LYS A 222 -4.86 -38.88 6.20
C LYS A 222 -3.77 -39.16 5.14
N HIS A 223 -2.65 -38.43 5.23
CA HIS A 223 -1.52 -38.54 4.32
C HIS A 223 -0.20 -38.70 5.07
N PRO A 224 0.01 -39.84 5.76
CA PRO A 224 1.19 -40.08 6.59
C PRO A 224 2.50 -40.06 5.79
N ASP A 225 2.44 -40.32 4.47
CA ASP A 225 3.61 -40.35 3.60
C ASP A 225 4.04 -38.95 3.11
N SER A 226 3.29 -37.89 3.41
CA SER A 226 3.72 -36.52 3.13
C SER A 226 5.02 -36.20 3.85
N PRO A 227 6.00 -35.53 3.22
CA PRO A 227 7.23 -35.15 3.87
C PRO A 227 6.95 -34.20 5.04
N ASN A 228 7.79 -34.28 6.06
CA ASN A 228 7.74 -33.31 7.16
C ASN A 228 8.12 -31.91 6.64
N PRO A 229 7.46 -30.83 7.10
CA PRO A 229 7.86 -29.48 6.78
C PRO A 229 9.35 -29.25 7.04
N PRO A 230 10.06 -28.49 6.20
CA PRO A 230 11.43 -28.09 6.47
C PRO A 230 11.52 -27.36 7.80
N ASN A 231 12.55 -27.67 8.58
CA ASN A 231 12.78 -27.02 9.86
C ASN A 231 13.73 -25.84 9.65
N PHE A 232 13.20 -24.65 9.46
CA PHE A 232 13.96 -23.43 9.35
C PHE A 232 14.22 -22.82 10.73
N VAL A 233 15.43 -22.36 10.95
CA VAL A 233 15.82 -21.55 12.11
C VAL A 233 15.58 -20.07 11.81
N PHE A 234 15.87 -19.67 10.59
CA PHE A 234 15.79 -18.29 10.12
C PHE A 234 14.76 -18.12 8.98
N ASP A 235 14.14 -16.95 8.94
CA ASP A 235 13.22 -16.58 7.86
C ASP A 235 13.93 -16.53 6.50
N SER A 236 15.19 -16.05 6.51
CA SER A 236 16.03 -16.01 5.32
C SER A 236 16.22 -17.40 4.68
N GLU A 237 16.30 -18.47 5.47
CA GLU A 237 16.37 -19.85 4.98
C GLU A 237 15.06 -20.25 4.27
N SER A 238 13.91 -19.82 4.81
CA SER A 238 12.61 -20.10 4.21
C SER A 238 12.41 -19.38 2.88
N ILE A 239 12.97 -18.18 2.75
CA ILE A 239 12.94 -17.40 1.50
C ILE A 239 13.86 -18.01 0.45
N GLU A 240 15.05 -18.44 0.86
CA GLU A 240 15.99 -19.16 -0.03
C GLU A 240 15.38 -20.50 -0.51
N TRP A 241 14.70 -21.21 0.38
CA TRP A 241 14.00 -22.45 0.04
C TRP A 241 12.91 -22.20 -1.02
N LEU A 242 12.14 -21.10 -0.95
CA LEU A 242 11.16 -20.72 -1.97
C LEU A 242 11.82 -20.60 -3.35
N SER A 243 12.97 -19.93 -3.42
CA SER A 243 13.74 -19.81 -4.66
C SER A 243 14.23 -21.18 -5.18
N ASN A 244 14.68 -22.06 -4.28
CA ASN A 244 15.18 -23.39 -4.63
C ASN A 244 14.07 -24.32 -5.18
N ILE A 245 12.82 -24.13 -4.79
CA ILE A 245 11.68 -24.89 -5.35
C ILE A 245 11.07 -24.25 -6.59
N GLY A 246 11.72 -23.23 -7.17
CA GLY A 246 11.31 -22.56 -8.41
C GLY A 246 10.27 -21.45 -8.25
N ILE A 247 10.07 -20.93 -7.05
CA ILE A 247 9.19 -19.78 -6.81
C ILE A 247 10.01 -18.48 -6.87
N GLN A 248 9.57 -17.54 -7.69
CA GLN A 248 10.19 -16.23 -7.77
C GLN A 248 9.94 -15.43 -6.49
N ILE A 249 11.00 -14.86 -5.92
CA ILE A 249 10.95 -14.06 -4.70
C ILE A 249 11.19 -12.58 -5.01
N ALA A 250 10.72 -11.70 -4.10
CA ALA A 250 10.92 -10.26 -4.20
C ALA A 250 12.37 -9.80 -3.98
N GLY A 251 13.24 -10.72 -3.63
CA GLY A 251 14.58 -10.40 -3.11
C GLY A 251 14.57 -10.17 -1.60
N ASN A 252 15.74 -10.31 -0.98
CA ASN A 252 15.93 -10.06 0.44
C ASN A 252 17.39 -9.69 0.73
N THR A 253 17.59 -8.95 1.80
CA THR A 253 18.92 -8.62 2.35
C THR A 253 18.93 -8.94 3.84
N VAL A 254 19.89 -9.74 4.29
CA VAL A 254 20.06 -10.03 5.71
C VAL A 254 20.96 -8.98 6.32
N VAL A 255 20.50 -8.36 7.41
CA VAL A 255 21.20 -7.32 8.14
C VAL A 255 21.51 -7.82 9.56
N SER A 256 22.69 -7.53 10.05
CA SER A 256 23.10 -7.81 11.43
C SER A 256 23.99 -6.69 11.97
N GLY A 257 24.19 -6.66 13.30
CA GLY A 257 25.08 -5.69 13.93
C GLY A 257 25.38 -6.04 15.39
N ALA A 258 26.39 -5.39 15.94
CA ALA A 258 26.87 -5.67 17.30
C ALA A 258 25.89 -5.14 18.38
N ASN A 259 25.14 -4.07 18.07
CA ASN A 259 24.18 -3.43 18.96
C ASN A 259 22.99 -2.90 18.16
N SER A 260 21.97 -2.36 18.83
CA SER A 260 20.77 -1.84 18.16
C SER A 260 21.07 -0.65 17.25
N GLU A 261 22.05 0.18 17.59
CA GLU A 261 22.48 1.32 16.76
C GLU A 261 23.05 0.81 15.42
N SER A 262 24.05 -0.08 15.47
CA SER A 262 24.68 -0.59 14.24
C SER A 262 23.71 -1.36 13.35
N VAL A 263 22.73 -2.07 13.92
CA VAL A 263 21.66 -2.71 13.15
C VAL A 263 20.75 -1.67 12.50
N THR A 264 20.37 -0.62 13.25
CA THR A 264 19.54 0.46 12.74
C THR A 264 20.22 1.20 11.59
N ASP A 265 21.52 1.49 11.72
CA ASP A 265 22.30 2.15 10.67
C ASP A 265 22.36 1.29 9.39
N ASN A 266 22.59 -0.02 9.55
CA ASN A 266 22.60 -0.95 8.43
C ASN A 266 21.21 -1.06 7.76
N ILE A 267 20.13 -1.09 8.53
CA ILE A 267 18.76 -1.05 7.99
C ILE A 267 18.50 0.28 7.27
N SER A 268 18.92 1.40 7.86
CA SER A 268 18.74 2.74 7.26
C SER A 268 19.46 2.81 5.91
N SER A 269 20.68 2.31 5.80
CA SER A 269 21.43 2.24 4.54
C SER A 269 20.69 1.41 3.47
N ILE A 270 20.04 0.31 3.86
CA ILE A 270 19.20 -0.48 2.96
C ILE A 270 17.96 0.30 2.53
N THR A 271 17.30 1.00 3.46
CA THR A 271 16.10 1.79 3.13
C THR A 271 16.43 2.99 2.23
N GLU A 272 17.58 3.63 2.43
CA GLU A 272 18.10 4.69 1.56
C GLU A 272 18.39 4.14 0.17
N HIS A 273 19.12 3.03 0.08
CA HIS A 273 19.42 2.37 -1.20
C HIS A 273 18.15 2.07 -2.00
N TRP A 274 17.13 1.48 -1.37
CA TRP A 274 15.86 1.20 -2.05
C TRP A 274 15.07 2.46 -2.41
N THR A 275 15.17 3.52 -1.59
CA THR A 275 14.54 4.82 -1.89
C THR A 275 15.14 5.43 -3.16
N GLU A 276 16.47 5.39 -3.31
CA GLU A 276 17.17 5.91 -4.49
C GLU A 276 16.91 5.06 -5.74
N LYS A 277 16.87 3.74 -5.57
CA LYS A 277 16.76 2.77 -6.65
C LYS A 277 15.33 2.42 -7.06
N ARG A 278 14.31 2.93 -6.36
CA ARG A 278 12.90 2.54 -6.60
C ARG A 278 12.43 2.74 -8.04
N ASN A 279 12.96 3.75 -8.74
CA ASN A 279 12.61 4.04 -10.13
C ASN A 279 13.36 3.16 -11.16
N GLU A 280 14.33 2.37 -10.71
CA GLU A 280 15.10 1.43 -11.54
C GLU A 280 14.56 0.00 -11.43
N ILE A 281 13.57 -0.23 -10.58
CA ILE A 281 12.98 -1.55 -10.34
C ILE A 281 11.87 -1.81 -11.35
N GLU A 282 11.68 -3.07 -11.72
CA GLU A 282 10.69 -3.50 -12.73
C GLU A 282 9.23 -3.34 -12.28
N TRP A 283 8.97 -3.16 -10.98
CA TRP A 283 7.65 -3.03 -10.37
C TRP A 283 7.64 -1.98 -9.25
N GLU A 284 6.46 -1.53 -8.88
CA GLU A 284 6.32 -0.53 -7.81
C GLU A 284 6.60 -1.09 -6.43
N ILE A 285 7.30 -0.29 -5.62
CA ILE A 285 7.52 -0.51 -4.20
C ILE A 285 7.18 0.76 -3.42
N ASP A 286 6.58 0.61 -2.24
CA ASP A 286 6.19 1.73 -1.37
C ASP A 286 6.99 1.80 -0.06
N GLY A 287 8.03 0.96 0.07
CA GLY A 287 8.86 0.91 1.25
C GLY A 287 9.75 -0.33 1.33
N VAL A 288 10.15 -0.65 2.55
CA VAL A 288 10.92 -1.85 2.90
C VAL A 288 10.24 -2.55 4.07
N VAL A 289 10.06 -3.87 3.98
CA VAL A 289 9.60 -4.70 5.09
C VAL A 289 10.81 -5.21 5.84
N ILE A 290 10.88 -4.91 7.14
CA ILE A 290 11.94 -5.32 8.06
C ILE A 290 11.36 -6.40 8.97
N LYS A 291 11.97 -7.57 8.98
CA LYS A 291 11.50 -8.72 9.79
C LYS A 291 12.64 -9.26 10.64
N LEU A 292 12.37 -9.57 11.90
CA LEU A 292 13.31 -10.34 12.73
C LEU A 292 13.57 -11.70 12.08
N ASP A 293 14.83 -12.06 11.83
CA ASP A 293 15.18 -13.27 11.07
C ASP A 293 14.94 -14.57 11.87
N LEU A 294 15.17 -14.57 13.19
CA LEU A 294 15.03 -15.75 14.05
C LEU A 294 13.56 -16.13 14.29
N LEU A 295 13.11 -17.25 13.70
CA LEU A 295 11.72 -17.68 13.71
C LEU A 295 11.18 -18.01 15.11
N SER A 296 11.96 -18.72 15.96
CA SER A 296 11.53 -19.07 17.32
C SER A 296 11.22 -17.86 18.20
N LYS A 297 11.85 -16.73 17.93
CA LYS A 297 11.60 -15.48 18.66
C LYS A 297 10.36 -14.74 18.15
N ARG A 298 9.98 -14.92 16.89
CA ARG A 298 8.73 -14.37 16.37
C ARG A 298 7.53 -14.93 17.14
N GLU A 299 7.56 -16.22 17.47
CA GLU A 299 6.52 -16.85 18.27
C GLU A 299 6.43 -16.26 19.68
N THR A 300 7.59 -16.02 20.32
CA THR A 300 7.66 -15.42 21.66
C THR A 300 7.19 -13.97 21.69
N LEU A 301 7.57 -13.17 20.70
CA LEU A 301 7.14 -11.76 20.56
C LEU A 301 5.65 -11.66 20.28
N GLY A 302 5.12 -12.66 19.57
CA GLY A 302 3.71 -12.75 19.26
C GLY A 302 3.23 -11.59 18.38
N MET A 303 1.98 -11.20 18.65
CA MET A 303 1.26 -10.22 17.83
C MET A 303 0.58 -9.20 18.72
N THR A 304 0.36 -8.00 18.19
CA THR A 304 -0.66 -7.09 18.70
C THR A 304 -2.04 -7.53 18.18
N ALA A 305 -3.10 -6.82 18.51
CA ALA A 305 -4.41 -7.05 17.90
C ALA A 305 -4.35 -7.00 16.36
N HIS A 306 -3.43 -6.22 15.77
CA HIS A 306 -3.42 -5.90 14.34
C HIS A 306 -2.16 -6.32 13.61
N HIS A 307 -1.00 -6.29 14.24
CA HIS A 307 0.30 -6.43 13.60
C HIS A 307 1.21 -7.43 14.33
N PRO A 308 2.11 -8.12 13.61
CA PRO A 308 3.18 -8.88 14.25
C PRO A 308 4.17 -7.93 14.92
N ARG A 309 4.60 -8.25 16.14
CA ARG A 309 5.62 -7.46 16.87
C ARG A 309 7.03 -7.62 16.31
N TRP A 310 7.22 -8.59 15.43
CA TRP A 310 8.51 -8.98 14.85
C TRP A 310 8.72 -8.47 13.42
N ALA A 311 7.78 -7.68 12.89
CA ALA A 311 7.88 -7.10 11.55
C ALA A 311 7.40 -5.65 11.53
N LEU A 312 8.08 -4.83 10.73
CA LEU A 312 7.85 -3.41 10.56
C LEU A 312 7.90 -3.05 9.08
N ALA A 313 7.02 -2.19 8.62
CA ALA A 313 7.04 -1.64 7.27
C ALA A 313 7.60 -0.21 7.31
N TRP A 314 8.83 -0.04 6.87
CA TRP A 314 9.37 1.29 6.57
C TRP A 314 8.70 1.81 5.30
N LYS A 315 8.07 2.98 5.38
CA LYS A 315 7.45 3.66 4.25
C LYS A 315 8.41 4.69 3.67
N PHE A 316 8.56 4.69 2.35
CA PHE A 316 9.34 5.73 1.69
C PHE A 316 8.75 7.12 1.98
N PRO A 317 9.61 8.14 2.09
CA PRO A 317 9.13 9.51 2.10
C PRO A 317 8.28 9.76 0.85
N PRO A 318 7.21 10.53 0.95
CA PRO A 318 6.47 10.94 -0.23
C PRO A 318 7.38 11.74 -1.16
N GLU A 319 7.21 11.57 -2.47
CA GLU A 319 7.85 12.47 -3.39
C GLU A 319 7.17 13.83 -3.35
N GLU A 320 7.99 14.85 -3.27
CA GLU A 320 7.57 16.24 -3.19
C GLU A 320 8.01 17.00 -4.46
N ALA A 321 7.16 17.87 -4.94
CA ALA A 321 7.53 18.84 -5.97
C ALA A 321 6.91 20.20 -5.67
N ASN A 322 7.61 21.24 -6.10
CA ASN A 322 7.12 22.61 -5.99
C ASN A 322 6.54 23.04 -7.33
N THR A 323 5.38 23.66 -7.31
CA THR A 323 4.71 24.20 -8.48
C THR A 323 3.92 25.46 -8.11
N VAL A 324 3.18 26.02 -9.06
CA VAL A 324 2.39 27.22 -8.86
C VAL A 324 0.91 26.92 -9.08
N LEU A 325 0.05 27.44 -8.20
CA LEU A 325 -1.39 27.36 -8.35
C LEU A 325 -1.84 28.34 -9.44
N MET A 326 -2.37 27.81 -10.55
CA MET A 326 -2.81 28.58 -11.71
C MET A 326 -4.29 28.98 -11.62
N SER A 327 -5.14 28.07 -11.16
CA SER A 327 -6.58 28.29 -10.94
C SER A 327 -7.17 27.23 -10.03
N VAL A 328 -8.41 27.44 -9.59
CA VAL A 328 -9.19 26.42 -8.87
C VAL A 328 -10.54 26.27 -9.56
N ASP A 329 -10.82 25.02 -9.99
CA ASP A 329 -12.08 24.63 -10.56
C ASP A 329 -12.99 24.06 -9.47
N TRP A 330 -14.20 24.58 -9.35
CA TRP A 330 -15.21 24.07 -8.43
C TRP A 330 -16.15 23.11 -9.16
N GLN A 331 -15.94 21.82 -8.96
CA GLN A 331 -16.69 20.76 -9.64
C GLN A 331 -17.89 20.33 -8.80
N VAL A 332 -19.05 20.25 -9.43
CA VAL A 332 -20.27 19.75 -8.78
C VAL A 332 -20.43 18.27 -9.09
N GLY A 333 -20.34 17.44 -8.06
CA GLY A 333 -20.56 16.00 -8.16
C GLY A 333 -22.06 15.66 -8.36
N ARG A 334 -22.36 14.41 -8.72
CA ARG A 334 -23.74 13.92 -8.94
C ARG A 334 -24.66 14.09 -7.71
N THR A 335 -24.10 14.19 -6.53
CA THR A 335 -24.83 14.38 -5.26
C THR A 335 -24.99 15.85 -4.86
N GLY A 336 -24.57 16.80 -5.70
CA GLY A 336 -24.57 18.23 -5.38
C GLY A 336 -23.37 18.68 -4.54
N THR A 337 -22.44 17.76 -4.18
CA THR A 337 -21.23 18.12 -3.45
C THR A 337 -20.28 18.92 -4.34
N ILE A 338 -19.81 20.07 -3.85
CA ILE A 338 -18.86 20.92 -4.56
C ILE A 338 -17.43 20.53 -4.10
N THR A 339 -16.62 20.10 -5.06
CA THR A 339 -15.21 19.70 -4.82
C THR A 339 -14.26 20.67 -5.53
N PRO A 340 -13.38 21.38 -4.82
CA PRO A 340 -12.39 22.21 -5.44
C PRO A 340 -11.23 21.36 -5.99
N VAL A 341 -10.81 21.66 -7.21
CA VAL A 341 -9.66 21.06 -7.89
C VAL A 341 -8.68 22.15 -8.28
N ALA A 342 -7.51 22.13 -7.71
CA ALA A 342 -6.43 23.04 -8.07
C ALA A 342 -5.87 22.67 -9.45
N ARG A 343 -5.76 23.65 -10.33
CA ARG A 343 -4.95 23.60 -11.55
C ARG A 343 -3.59 24.16 -11.23
N VAL A 344 -2.55 23.38 -11.43
CA VAL A 344 -1.17 23.79 -11.16
C VAL A 344 -0.34 23.81 -12.43
N ALA A 345 0.74 24.58 -12.43
CA ALA A 345 1.73 24.48 -13.50
C ALA A 345 2.23 23.04 -13.58
N PRO A 346 2.33 22.44 -14.79
CA PRO A 346 2.73 21.06 -14.94
C PRO A 346 4.04 20.77 -14.20
N VAL A 347 4.04 19.76 -13.34
CA VAL A 347 5.23 19.34 -12.58
C VAL A 347 5.28 17.83 -12.51
N THR A 348 6.48 17.27 -12.66
CA THR A 348 6.67 15.82 -12.55
C THR A 348 6.86 15.43 -11.08
N VAL A 349 6.02 14.48 -10.61
CA VAL A 349 6.10 13.88 -9.27
C VAL A 349 5.91 12.38 -9.43
N SER A 350 6.84 11.57 -8.94
CA SER A 350 6.81 10.10 -9.08
C SER A 350 6.63 9.64 -10.53
N GLY A 351 7.42 10.26 -11.45
CA GLY A 351 7.40 9.89 -12.87
C GLY A 351 6.14 10.33 -13.66
N VAL A 352 5.17 10.99 -13.01
CA VAL A 352 3.91 11.43 -13.65
C VAL A 352 3.82 12.94 -13.64
N THR A 353 3.41 13.52 -14.77
CA THR A 353 3.11 14.95 -14.86
C THR A 353 1.78 15.26 -14.18
N VAL A 354 1.82 16.07 -13.14
CA VAL A 354 0.68 16.54 -12.36
C VAL A 354 0.29 17.94 -12.80
N GLU A 355 -0.95 18.11 -13.22
CA GLU A 355 -1.58 19.40 -13.56
C GLU A 355 -2.83 19.67 -12.71
N ASN A 356 -3.40 18.63 -12.10
CA ASN A 356 -4.64 18.70 -11.34
C ASN A 356 -4.43 18.09 -9.97
N VAL A 357 -4.81 18.83 -8.93
CA VAL A 357 -4.68 18.40 -7.53
C VAL A 357 -5.99 18.64 -6.81
N THR A 358 -6.55 17.61 -6.19
CA THR A 358 -7.77 17.82 -5.41
C THR A 358 -7.49 18.64 -4.15
N LEU A 359 -8.39 19.57 -3.85
CA LEU A 359 -8.40 20.30 -2.58
C LEU A 359 -9.49 19.76 -1.64
N HIS A 360 -10.06 18.60 -1.97
CA HIS A 360 -11.06 17.84 -1.22
C HIS A 360 -12.35 18.62 -0.90
N ASN A 361 -12.26 19.73 -0.18
CA ASN A 361 -13.40 20.56 0.22
C ASN A 361 -12.96 22.01 0.53
N SER A 362 -13.93 22.89 0.77
CA SER A 362 -13.66 24.29 1.10
C SER A 362 -12.86 24.46 2.40
N GLY A 363 -13.05 23.59 3.38
CA GLY A 363 -12.31 23.63 4.65
C GLY A 363 -10.79 23.43 4.46
N GLU A 364 -10.39 22.61 3.49
CA GLU A 364 -8.97 22.43 3.16
C GLU A 364 -8.40 23.67 2.46
N VAL A 365 -9.18 24.32 1.60
CA VAL A 365 -8.81 25.62 0.98
C VAL A 365 -8.59 26.68 2.08
N ASP A 366 -9.50 26.74 3.06
CA ASP A 366 -9.40 27.68 4.19
C ASP A 366 -8.20 27.35 5.09
N ARG A 367 -7.93 26.06 5.35
CA ARG A 367 -6.79 25.59 6.14
C ARG A 367 -5.46 25.99 5.50
N LEU A 368 -5.34 25.78 4.20
CA LEU A 368 -4.14 26.09 3.43
C LEU A 368 -3.95 27.59 3.20
N LYS A 369 -5.04 28.38 3.30
CA LYS A 369 -5.07 29.81 2.95
C LYS A 369 -4.48 30.09 1.55
N ILE A 370 -4.73 29.16 0.64
CA ILE A 370 -4.16 29.15 -0.70
C ILE A 370 -4.81 30.24 -1.58
N ALA A 371 -4.02 30.88 -2.42
CA ALA A 371 -4.48 31.86 -3.41
C ALA A 371 -3.87 31.56 -4.78
N ILE A 372 -4.55 31.99 -5.84
CA ILE A 372 -4.04 31.87 -7.20
C ILE A 372 -2.69 32.64 -7.31
N GLY A 373 -1.71 32.00 -7.93
CA GLY A 373 -0.33 32.52 -8.02
C GLY A 373 0.55 32.14 -6.85
N ASP A 374 0.06 31.36 -5.88
CA ASP A 374 0.93 30.86 -4.81
C ASP A 374 1.81 29.70 -5.30
N LYS A 375 3.05 29.69 -4.82
CA LYS A 375 3.95 28.56 -4.92
C LYS A 375 3.56 27.53 -3.88
N VAL A 376 3.29 26.32 -4.32
CA VAL A 376 2.76 25.25 -3.49
C VAL A 376 3.63 24.02 -3.56
N LYS A 377 3.71 23.31 -2.45
CA LYS A 377 4.34 22.01 -2.37
C LYS A 377 3.29 20.92 -2.59
N ILE A 378 3.53 20.09 -3.59
CA ILE A 378 2.71 18.92 -3.88
C ILE A 378 3.46 17.69 -3.39
N VAL A 379 2.74 16.79 -2.75
CA VAL A 379 3.22 15.44 -2.42
C VAL A 379 2.39 14.41 -3.16
N ARG A 380 3.07 13.37 -3.64
CA ARG A 380 2.45 12.14 -4.13
C ARG A 380 3.03 10.98 -3.35
N ARG A 381 2.19 10.26 -2.61
CA ARG A 381 2.57 9.04 -1.90
C ARG A 381 2.05 7.84 -2.68
N GLY A 382 2.97 7.02 -3.20
CA GLY A 382 2.58 5.92 -4.07
C GLY A 382 1.75 6.43 -5.26
N ASP A 383 0.90 5.59 -5.82
CA ASP A 383 0.07 5.94 -6.97
C ASP A 383 -1.20 6.73 -6.66
N VAL A 384 -1.26 7.38 -5.52
CA VAL A 384 -2.47 8.05 -5.07
C VAL A 384 -2.50 9.52 -5.48
N ILE A 385 -3.68 10.09 -5.48
CA ILE A 385 -4.04 11.45 -5.85
C ILE A 385 -3.04 12.46 -5.26
N PRO A 386 -2.42 13.33 -6.10
CA PRO A 386 -1.52 14.36 -5.62
C PRO A 386 -2.26 15.33 -4.69
N LYS A 387 -1.58 15.78 -3.64
CA LYS A 387 -2.12 16.67 -2.62
C LYS A 387 -1.22 17.89 -2.42
N ILE A 388 -1.81 19.08 -2.29
CA ILE A 388 -1.09 20.27 -1.81
C ILE A 388 -0.99 20.16 -0.29
N VAL A 389 0.24 20.17 0.23
CA VAL A 389 0.50 20.05 1.68
C VAL A 389 0.91 21.37 2.31
N GLU A 390 1.51 22.26 1.53
CA GLU A 390 2.08 23.51 2.03
C GLU A 390 2.02 24.62 0.98
N VAL A 391 1.78 25.83 1.44
CA VAL A 391 1.93 27.07 0.65
C VAL A 391 3.28 27.67 0.98
N LEU A 392 4.18 27.71 0.01
CA LEU A 392 5.57 28.19 0.17
C LEU A 392 5.69 29.70 0.05
N GLY A 393 4.67 30.37 -0.47
CA GLY A 393 4.65 31.81 -0.70
C GLY A 393 4.17 32.19 -2.10
N LYS A 394 4.38 33.45 -2.47
CA LYS A 394 4.04 33.92 -3.81
C LYS A 394 5.05 33.42 -4.84
N ALA A 395 4.56 32.98 -6.00
CA ALA A 395 5.44 32.63 -7.11
C ALA A 395 6.12 33.88 -7.69
N THR A 396 7.35 33.69 -8.12
CA THR A 396 8.10 34.69 -8.90
C THR A 396 7.94 34.40 -10.39
N ILE A 397 8.29 35.37 -11.24
CA ILE A 397 8.28 35.24 -12.72
C ILE A 397 9.10 34.03 -13.18
N THR A 398 10.21 33.75 -12.50
CA THR A 398 11.10 32.61 -12.80
C THR A 398 10.49 31.25 -12.41
N ASP A 399 9.49 31.20 -11.54
CA ASP A 399 8.81 29.97 -11.16
C ASP A 399 7.78 29.49 -12.21
N ILE A 400 7.46 30.34 -13.20
CA ILE A 400 6.43 30.09 -14.22
C ILE A 400 7.01 30.38 -15.61
N GLU A 401 7.88 29.53 -16.11
CA GLU A 401 8.45 29.70 -17.46
C GLU A 401 7.34 29.92 -18.51
N GLY A 402 7.29 31.18 -19.04
CA GLY A 402 6.50 31.53 -20.21
C GLY A 402 4.98 31.69 -20.01
N ARG A 403 4.43 31.70 -18.77
CA ARG A 403 2.98 31.72 -18.53
C ARG A 403 2.46 32.90 -17.69
N ILE A 404 3.25 33.94 -17.46
CA ILE A 404 2.78 35.19 -16.84
C ILE A 404 2.38 36.16 -17.93
N HIS A 405 1.33 36.94 -17.67
CA HIS A 405 0.98 38.06 -18.52
C HIS A 405 2.17 38.98 -18.74
N SER A 406 2.30 39.51 -19.96
CA SER A 406 3.41 40.34 -20.42
C SER A 406 3.60 41.66 -19.65
N ASP A 407 2.72 41.97 -18.68
CA ASP A 407 2.74 43.18 -17.87
C ASP A 407 3.39 43.00 -16.47
N GLY A 408 3.84 41.77 -16.13
CA GLY A 408 4.51 41.50 -14.86
C GLY A 408 3.61 41.55 -13.62
N SER A 409 2.30 41.57 -13.77
CA SER A 409 1.36 41.57 -12.65
C SER A 409 1.41 40.27 -11.86
N GLN A 410 1.56 40.40 -10.54
CA GLN A 410 1.49 39.23 -9.62
C GLN A 410 0.04 38.84 -9.44
N TYR A 411 -0.33 37.61 -9.83
CA TYR A 411 -1.63 37.06 -9.53
C TYR A 411 -1.74 36.77 -8.04
N SER A 412 -2.68 37.42 -7.39
CA SER A 412 -3.07 37.18 -6.00
C SER A 412 -4.56 37.45 -5.86
N GLU A 413 -5.39 36.58 -6.48
CA GLU A 413 -6.81 36.57 -6.16
C GLU A 413 -7.10 35.58 -5.04
N ARG A 414 -7.75 36.08 -3.97
CA ARG A 414 -8.35 35.20 -2.96
C ARG A 414 -9.39 34.35 -3.64
N LEU A 415 -9.33 33.03 -3.41
CA LEU A 415 -10.36 32.12 -3.86
C LEU A 415 -11.71 32.51 -3.24
N PRO A 416 -12.79 32.54 -4.03
CA PRO A 416 -14.12 32.84 -3.52
C PRO A 416 -14.52 31.77 -2.47
N HIS A 417 -15.09 32.24 -1.37
CA HIS A 417 -15.59 31.39 -0.31
C HIS A 417 -16.98 30.88 -0.72
N TYR A 418 -17.07 29.64 -1.21
CA TYR A 418 -18.35 28.99 -1.48
C TYR A 418 -18.79 28.22 -0.22
N SER A 419 -19.44 28.94 0.70
CA SER A 419 -20.23 28.31 1.75
C SER A 419 -21.63 28.07 1.18
N LYS A 420 -21.92 26.81 0.84
CA LYS A 420 -23.25 26.27 0.51
C LYS A 420 -24.05 27.00 -0.61
N ILE A 421 -24.22 26.32 -1.74
CA ILE A 421 -25.46 26.46 -2.53
C ILE A 421 -26.42 25.36 -2.09
#